data_57b7f03220fb6b2b09d2626043c89009
#
_entry.id   57b7f03220fb6b2b09d2626043c89009
#
_cell.length_a   1.000
_cell.length_b   1.000
_cell.length_c   1.000
_cell.angle_alpha   90.00
_cell.angle_beta   90.00
_cell.angle_gamma   90.00
#
_symmetry.space_group_name_H-M   'P 1'
#
loop_
_entity.id
_entity.type
_entity.pdbx_description
1 polymer ?
#
loop_
_entity_poly.entity_id
_entity_poly.type
_entity_poly.pdbx_seq_one_letter_code
_entity_poly.pdbx_strand_id
1 'polypeptide(L)'
;MVALCAGCNVYEPWAALIVGAGGGLGFYAVHHLMLKINLDDPLDAVAVHGAGGLVGLLSVPWFMFAGLEPGKRGIFWDGGFAHPWQVLGHQLGGATAISVWAIVWSTFIFGTLKFFGILRVNATDESDGMDIVKHGESAYPVNAWLEYQYSRSVIEAAASEKNGFPVNMSYPSLTEITDSSLNNSPKIKADEALGENGIEKN
;
A
#
# COMPACT_ATOMS: atom_id res chain seq x y z
N MET A 1 12.51 -6.49 -7.21
CA MET A 1 11.94 -7.25 -8.34
C MET A 1 11.29 -6.34 -9.38
N VAL A 2 10.39 -5.42 -9.05
CA VAL A 2 9.71 -4.53 -10.02
C VAL A 2 10.69 -3.82 -10.95
N ALA A 3 11.76 -3.22 -10.42
CA ALA A 3 12.77 -2.53 -11.22
C ALA A 3 13.47 -3.44 -12.27
N LEU A 4 13.54 -4.74 -12.02
CA LEU A 4 14.18 -5.67 -12.96
C LEU A 4 13.30 -6.02 -14.17
N CYS A 5 11.99 -5.83 -14.07
CA CYS A 5 11.06 -6.22 -15.13
C CYS A 5 11.31 -5.48 -16.45
N ALA A 6 11.79 -4.24 -16.37
CA ALA A 6 12.04 -3.41 -17.56
C ALA A 6 13.17 -3.94 -18.47
N GLY A 7 14.11 -4.69 -17.93
CA GLY A 7 15.28 -5.16 -18.65
C GLY A 7 15.70 -6.60 -18.31
N CYS A 8 14.77 -7.43 -17.81
CA CYS A 8 15.08 -8.79 -17.36
C CYS A 8 15.69 -9.69 -18.44
N ASN A 9 15.44 -9.40 -19.70
CA ASN A 9 15.98 -10.14 -20.86
C ASN A 9 17.33 -9.61 -21.37
N VAL A 10 17.79 -8.46 -20.85
CA VAL A 10 19.01 -7.80 -21.36
C VAL A 10 20.02 -7.46 -20.27
N TYR A 11 19.69 -7.68 -18.98
CA TYR A 11 20.63 -7.45 -17.89
C TYR A 11 21.52 -8.65 -17.64
N GLU A 12 22.80 -8.39 -17.40
CA GLU A 12 23.71 -9.35 -16.78
C GLU A 12 23.41 -9.46 -15.27
N PRO A 13 23.70 -10.61 -14.62
CA PRO A 13 23.39 -10.84 -13.21
C PRO A 13 23.88 -9.76 -12.24
N TRP A 14 25.09 -9.23 -12.46
CA TRP A 14 25.64 -8.16 -11.63
C TRP A 14 24.89 -6.83 -11.83
N ALA A 15 24.46 -6.53 -13.06
CA ALA A 15 23.65 -5.35 -13.37
C ALA A 15 22.28 -5.43 -12.72
N ALA A 16 21.67 -6.64 -12.73
CA ALA A 16 20.41 -6.89 -12.03
C ALA A 16 20.52 -6.62 -10.53
N LEU A 17 21.66 -6.95 -9.90
CA LEU A 17 21.89 -6.62 -8.48
C LEU A 17 21.87 -5.11 -8.23
N ILE A 18 22.59 -4.34 -9.07
CA ILE A 18 22.65 -2.86 -8.96
C ILE A 18 21.27 -2.24 -9.20
N VAL A 19 20.57 -2.66 -10.24
CA VAL A 19 19.24 -2.16 -10.58
C VAL A 19 18.24 -2.51 -9.48
N GLY A 20 18.34 -3.73 -8.92
CA GLY A 20 17.51 -4.15 -7.79
C GLY A 20 17.74 -3.30 -6.54
N ALA A 21 19.01 -3.02 -6.20
CA ALA A 21 19.38 -2.13 -5.10
C ALA A 21 18.86 -0.70 -5.34
N GLY A 22 19.03 -0.17 -6.56
CA GLY A 22 18.49 1.12 -6.96
C GLY A 22 16.95 1.19 -6.83
N GLY A 23 16.27 0.12 -7.21
CA GLY A 23 14.82 -0.01 -7.01
C GLY A 23 14.42 0.02 -5.54
N GLY A 24 15.19 -0.60 -4.65
CA GLY A 24 15.00 -0.55 -3.20
C GLY A 24 15.18 0.87 -2.64
N LEU A 25 16.20 1.58 -3.08
CA LEU A 25 16.41 2.99 -2.69
C LEU A 25 15.28 3.89 -3.21
N GLY A 26 14.83 3.68 -4.44
CA GLY A 26 13.70 4.41 -5.03
C GLY A 26 12.41 4.17 -4.24
N PHE A 27 12.13 2.92 -3.87
CA PHE A 27 11.02 2.57 -2.99
C PHE A 27 11.09 3.35 -1.67
N TYR A 28 12.22 3.27 -0.97
CA TYR A 28 12.41 3.94 0.32
C TYR A 28 12.16 5.45 0.23
N ALA A 29 12.71 6.09 -0.80
CA ALA A 29 12.53 7.53 -1.00
C ALA A 29 11.08 7.93 -1.24
N VAL A 30 10.35 7.16 -2.10
CA VAL A 30 8.95 7.47 -2.43
C VAL A 30 8.03 7.11 -1.28
N HIS A 31 8.26 6.00 -0.55
CA HIS A 31 7.53 5.67 0.67
C HIS A 31 7.54 6.85 1.67
N HIS A 32 8.71 7.37 2.00
CA HIS A 32 8.82 8.51 2.91
C HIS A 32 8.21 9.80 2.34
N LEU A 33 8.26 9.98 1.01
CA LEU A 33 7.60 11.10 0.36
C LEU A 33 6.07 11.00 0.51
N MET A 34 5.47 9.82 0.29
CA MET A 34 4.03 9.59 0.46
C MET A 34 3.58 9.92 1.89
N LEU A 35 4.33 9.44 2.90
CA LEU A 35 4.07 9.77 4.29
C LEU A 35 4.17 11.28 4.56
N LYS A 36 5.17 11.95 3.99
CA LYS A 36 5.38 13.39 4.21
C LYS A 36 4.29 14.27 3.59
N ILE A 37 3.76 13.87 2.44
CA ILE A 37 2.67 14.60 1.76
C ILE A 37 1.28 14.16 2.22
N ASN A 38 1.20 13.24 3.20
CA ASN A 38 -0.03 12.65 3.73
C ASN A 38 -0.93 12.04 2.63
N LEU A 39 -0.31 11.38 1.64
CA LEU A 39 -1.04 10.61 0.65
C LEU A 39 -1.26 9.19 1.18
N ASP A 40 -2.52 8.76 1.19
CA ASP A 40 -2.93 7.45 1.67
C ASP A 40 -2.56 6.37 0.64
N ASP A 41 -1.54 5.58 0.95
CA ASP A 41 -1.08 4.43 0.18
C ASP A 41 -0.75 3.26 1.12
N PRO A 42 -1.77 2.61 1.69
CA PRO A 42 -1.60 1.61 2.75
C PRO A 42 -0.82 0.38 2.33
N LEU A 43 -0.71 0.13 1.03
CA LEU A 43 0.02 -1.01 0.46
C LEU A 43 1.35 -0.61 -0.18
N ASP A 44 1.77 0.65 -0.06
CA ASP A 44 2.95 1.20 -0.74
C ASP A 44 2.95 0.96 -2.26
N ALA A 45 1.76 0.92 -2.88
CA ALA A 45 1.62 0.60 -4.29
C ALA A 45 2.36 1.61 -5.19
N VAL A 46 2.29 2.90 -4.86
CA VAL A 46 3.02 3.95 -5.59
C VAL A 46 4.53 3.79 -5.40
N ALA A 47 4.98 3.51 -4.17
CA ALA A 47 6.40 3.33 -3.87
C ALA A 47 6.96 2.07 -4.54
N VAL A 48 6.25 0.94 -4.46
CA VAL A 48 6.71 -0.34 -5.04
C VAL A 48 6.67 -0.31 -6.57
N HIS A 49 5.52 0.04 -7.15
CA HIS A 49 5.30 -0.07 -8.59
C HIS A 49 5.72 1.19 -9.35
N GLY A 50 5.38 2.36 -8.85
CA GLY A 50 5.73 3.63 -9.49
C GLY A 50 7.23 3.91 -9.43
N ALA A 51 7.82 3.96 -8.22
CA ALA A 51 9.25 4.22 -8.09
C ALA A 51 10.10 3.07 -8.61
N GLY A 52 9.76 1.82 -8.26
CA GLY A 52 10.49 0.65 -8.75
C GLY A 52 10.44 0.52 -10.28
N GLY A 53 9.28 0.73 -10.89
CA GLY A 53 9.11 0.71 -12.34
C GLY A 53 9.90 1.83 -13.04
N LEU A 54 9.86 3.04 -12.50
CA LEU A 54 10.62 4.17 -13.04
C LEU A 54 12.14 3.94 -12.99
N VAL A 55 12.65 3.46 -11.85
CA VAL A 55 14.07 3.09 -11.72
C VAL A 55 14.43 2.02 -12.75
N GLY A 56 13.58 1.01 -12.95
CA GLY A 56 13.78 -0.01 -13.96
C GLY A 56 13.88 0.57 -15.36
N LEU A 57 12.90 1.36 -15.79
CA LEU A 57 12.88 1.99 -17.12
C LEU A 57 14.15 2.85 -17.37
N LEU A 58 14.51 3.65 -16.38
CA LEU A 58 15.68 4.53 -16.50
C LEU A 58 17.01 3.76 -16.48
N SER A 59 17.06 2.55 -15.94
CA SER A 59 18.28 1.75 -15.87
C SER A 59 18.60 0.99 -17.15
N VAL A 60 17.62 0.69 -18.01
CA VAL A 60 17.83 -0.09 -19.26
C VAL A 60 18.93 0.49 -20.16
N PRO A 61 18.94 1.78 -20.52
CA PRO A 61 19.95 2.32 -21.43
C PRO A 61 21.38 2.28 -20.87
N TRP A 62 21.54 2.12 -19.57
CA TRP A 62 22.84 2.04 -18.92
C TRP A 62 23.40 0.62 -18.90
N PHE A 63 22.54 -0.37 -18.62
CA PHE A 63 22.93 -1.73 -18.25
C PHE A 63 22.57 -2.80 -19.28
N MET A 64 21.83 -2.48 -20.35
CA MET A 64 21.45 -3.48 -21.36
C MET A 64 22.68 -4.07 -22.07
N PHE A 65 22.73 -5.42 -22.16
CA PHE A 65 23.86 -6.14 -22.74
C PHE A 65 23.44 -7.44 -23.44
N ALA A 66 22.80 -8.33 -22.69
CA ALA A 66 22.56 -9.71 -23.13
C ALA A 66 21.76 -9.77 -24.44
N GLY A 67 22.22 -10.59 -25.38
CA GLY A 67 21.56 -10.77 -26.68
C GLY A 67 21.67 -9.62 -27.66
N LEU A 68 22.42 -8.55 -27.33
CA LEU A 68 22.57 -7.38 -28.16
C LEU A 68 23.91 -7.38 -28.93
N GLU A 69 23.83 -6.92 -30.18
CA GLU A 69 25.02 -6.75 -31.01
C GLU A 69 25.92 -5.59 -30.48
N PRO A 70 27.22 -5.64 -30.74
CA PRO A 70 28.10 -4.49 -30.49
C PRO A 70 27.55 -3.20 -31.12
N GLY A 71 27.60 -2.09 -30.39
CA GLY A 71 27.00 -0.82 -30.79
C GLY A 71 25.52 -0.64 -30.43
N LYS A 72 24.85 -1.69 -29.97
CA LYS A 72 23.46 -1.64 -29.47
C LYS A 72 23.34 -1.85 -27.96
N ARG A 73 24.47 -1.99 -27.28
CA ARG A 73 24.56 -2.23 -25.84
C ARG A 73 24.47 -0.92 -25.05
N GLY A 74 24.27 -1.05 -23.74
CA GLY A 74 24.19 0.08 -22.84
C GLY A 74 25.51 0.86 -22.69
N ILE A 75 25.42 2.02 -22.08
CA ILE A 75 26.55 2.97 -21.91
C ILE A 75 27.76 2.30 -21.27
N PHE A 76 27.56 1.41 -20.30
CA PHE A 76 28.67 0.77 -19.59
C PHE A 76 29.45 -0.26 -20.40
N TRP A 77 28.99 -0.64 -21.61
CA TRP A 77 29.58 -1.71 -22.40
C TRP A 77 30.31 -1.24 -23.65
N ASP A 78 29.65 -0.46 -24.48
CA ASP A 78 30.19 -0.11 -25.79
C ASP A 78 30.79 1.31 -25.88
N GLY A 79 30.66 2.12 -24.80
CA GLY A 79 31.15 3.50 -24.76
C GLY A 79 30.49 4.42 -25.81
N GLY A 80 29.54 3.93 -26.58
CA GLY A 80 28.77 4.69 -27.56
C GLY A 80 27.56 5.35 -26.93
N PHE A 81 27.44 6.67 -27.06
CA PHE A 81 26.35 7.41 -26.40
C PHE A 81 25.06 7.51 -27.24
N ALA A 82 25.15 7.43 -28.56
CA ALA A 82 23.99 7.72 -29.41
C ALA A 82 22.82 6.73 -29.21
N HIS A 83 23.09 5.43 -29.22
CA HIS A 83 22.07 4.42 -29.09
C HIS A 83 21.39 4.38 -27.70
N PRO A 84 22.14 4.40 -26.59
CA PRO A 84 21.53 4.48 -25.24
C PRO A 84 20.63 5.69 -25.03
N TRP A 85 20.94 6.84 -25.59
CA TRP A 85 20.07 8.02 -25.52
C TRP A 85 18.80 7.88 -26.34
N GLN A 86 18.85 7.19 -27.48
CA GLN A 86 17.65 6.83 -28.22
C GLN A 86 16.77 5.88 -27.42
N VAL A 87 17.36 4.87 -26.78
CA VAL A 87 16.64 3.94 -25.92
C VAL A 87 16.00 4.67 -24.74
N LEU A 88 16.73 5.58 -24.09
CA LEU A 88 16.17 6.41 -23.02
C LEU A 88 14.97 7.24 -23.50
N GLY A 89 15.06 7.84 -24.68
CA GLY A 89 13.95 8.56 -25.29
C GLY A 89 12.70 7.68 -25.51
N HIS A 90 12.88 6.46 -26.01
CA HIS A 90 11.80 5.49 -26.17
C HIS A 90 11.21 5.05 -24.83
N GLN A 91 12.04 4.80 -23.80
CA GLN A 91 11.58 4.46 -22.47
C GLN A 91 10.76 5.58 -21.82
N LEU A 92 11.23 6.83 -21.92
CA LEU A 92 10.49 8.00 -21.43
C LEU A 92 9.19 8.23 -22.19
N GLY A 93 9.21 8.07 -23.51
CA GLY A 93 8.02 8.15 -24.34
C GLY A 93 6.99 7.08 -23.97
N GLY A 94 7.42 5.84 -23.80
CA GLY A 94 6.59 4.72 -23.34
C GLY A 94 6.03 4.95 -21.95
N ALA A 95 6.87 5.37 -21.00
CA ALA A 95 6.44 5.70 -19.63
C ALA A 95 5.37 6.81 -19.62
N THR A 96 5.56 7.86 -20.43
CA THR A 96 4.60 8.95 -20.55
C THR A 96 3.28 8.46 -21.16
N ALA A 97 3.33 7.70 -22.23
CA ALA A 97 2.13 7.17 -22.89
C ALA A 97 1.31 6.27 -21.95
N ILE A 98 1.98 5.35 -21.23
CA ILE A 98 1.34 4.46 -20.24
C ILE A 98 0.74 5.27 -19.10
N SER A 99 1.47 6.26 -18.57
CA SER A 99 1.01 7.11 -17.47
C SER A 99 -0.23 7.91 -17.87
N VAL A 100 -0.22 8.55 -19.04
CA VAL A 100 -1.37 9.30 -19.55
C VAL A 100 -2.58 8.38 -19.75
N TRP A 101 -2.37 7.21 -20.35
CA TRP A 101 -3.41 6.20 -20.51
C TRP A 101 -4.02 5.77 -19.17
N ALA A 102 -3.18 5.43 -18.22
CA ALA A 102 -3.63 5.04 -16.87
C ALA A 102 -4.40 6.16 -16.17
N ILE A 103 -3.90 7.41 -16.22
CA ILE A 103 -4.56 8.56 -15.60
C ILE A 103 -5.93 8.80 -16.23
N VAL A 104 -6.04 8.77 -17.56
CA VAL A 104 -7.32 9.00 -18.27
C VAL A 104 -8.35 7.96 -17.84
N TRP A 105 -8.00 6.68 -17.92
CA TRP A 105 -8.94 5.61 -17.58
C TRP A 105 -9.26 5.55 -16.09
N SER A 106 -8.28 5.74 -15.23
CA SER A 106 -8.52 5.79 -13.78
C SER A 106 -9.44 6.96 -13.41
N THR A 107 -9.19 8.14 -13.98
CA THR A 107 -10.03 9.31 -13.73
C THR A 107 -11.46 9.08 -14.23
N PHE A 108 -11.63 8.48 -15.40
CA PHE A 108 -12.94 8.14 -15.92
C PHE A 108 -13.68 7.15 -15.03
N ILE A 109 -13.04 6.04 -14.65
CA ILE A 109 -13.66 4.98 -13.84
C ILE A 109 -14.00 5.52 -12.44
N PHE A 110 -13.01 6.05 -11.71
CA PHE A 110 -13.22 6.53 -10.34
C PHE A 110 -14.10 7.77 -10.29
N GLY A 111 -14.01 8.64 -11.29
CA GLY A 111 -14.91 9.79 -11.44
C GLY A 111 -16.36 9.35 -11.62
N THR A 112 -16.61 8.34 -12.44
CA THR A 112 -17.94 7.76 -12.64
C THR A 112 -18.47 7.14 -11.35
N LEU A 113 -17.66 6.34 -10.66
CA LEU A 113 -18.04 5.73 -9.38
C LEU A 113 -18.35 6.79 -8.31
N LYS A 114 -17.56 7.85 -8.28
CA LYS A 114 -17.77 8.99 -7.38
C LYS A 114 -19.08 9.73 -7.70
N PHE A 115 -19.36 9.94 -8.99
CA PHE A 115 -20.61 10.59 -9.43
C PHE A 115 -21.84 9.81 -8.98
N PHE A 116 -21.82 8.48 -9.04
CA PHE A 116 -22.91 7.63 -8.56
C PHE A 116 -22.90 7.39 -7.04
N GLY A 117 -21.94 7.93 -6.30
CA GLY A 117 -21.87 7.81 -4.84
C GLY A 117 -21.46 6.42 -4.33
N ILE A 118 -20.95 5.54 -5.20
CA ILE A 118 -20.57 4.15 -4.86
C ILE A 118 -19.07 3.94 -4.70
N LEU A 119 -18.26 5.01 -4.78
CA LEU A 119 -16.80 4.89 -4.70
C LEU A 119 -16.32 4.54 -3.28
N ARG A 120 -17.00 5.01 -2.26
CA ARG A 120 -16.59 4.79 -0.86
C ARG A 120 -17.68 4.08 -0.06
N VAL A 121 -17.28 3.27 0.87
CA VAL A 121 -18.14 2.70 1.90
C VAL A 121 -18.50 3.74 2.95
N ASN A 122 -19.48 3.44 3.80
CA ASN A 122 -19.84 4.31 4.91
C ASN A 122 -18.64 4.50 5.87
N ALA A 123 -18.54 5.68 6.47
CA ALA A 123 -17.44 5.99 7.38
C ALA A 123 -17.40 5.07 8.62
N THR A 124 -18.52 4.59 9.08
CA THR A 124 -18.63 3.60 10.16
C THR A 124 -18.03 2.26 9.75
N ASP A 125 -18.44 1.73 8.58
CA ASP A 125 -17.94 0.46 8.05
C ASP A 125 -16.42 0.52 7.78
N GLU A 126 -15.93 1.68 7.32
CA GLU A 126 -14.50 1.92 7.09
C GLU A 126 -13.71 1.94 8.40
N SER A 127 -14.28 2.51 9.47
CA SER A 127 -13.66 2.56 10.80
C SER A 127 -13.66 1.21 11.50
N ASP A 128 -14.73 0.45 11.35
CA ASP A 128 -14.91 -0.85 12.01
C ASP A 128 -14.12 -1.99 11.31
N GLY A 129 -13.72 -1.75 10.07
CA GLY A 129 -13.01 -2.72 9.24
C GLY A 129 -13.93 -3.54 8.36
N MET A 130 -13.58 -3.61 7.07
CA MET A 130 -14.40 -4.26 6.04
C MET A 130 -14.44 -5.80 6.16
N ASP A 131 -13.45 -6.39 6.80
CA ASP A 131 -13.34 -7.81 7.06
C ASP A 131 -14.52 -8.32 7.92
N ILE A 132 -14.87 -7.61 8.98
CA ILE A 132 -16.01 -7.96 9.82
C ILE A 132 -17.33 -7.63 9.12
N VAL A 133 -17.47 -6.41 8.59
CA VAL A 133 -18.73 -5.91 8.03
C VAL A 133 -19.13 -6.65 6.75
N LYS A 134 -18.18 -7.00 5.88
CA LYS A 134 -18.45 -7.64 4.58
C LYS A 134 -18.22 -9.16 4.56
N HIS A 135 -17.24 -9.63 5.30
CA HIS A 135 -16.85 -11.05 5.28
C HIS A 135 -17.29 -11.80 6.53
N GLY A 136 -17.69 -11.10 7.60
CA GLY A 136 -18.15 -11.71 8.84
C GLY A 136 -17.06 -12.41 9.65
N GLU A 137 -15.80 -12.24 9.24
CA GLU A 137 -14.62 -12.83 9.88
C GLU A 137 -13.55 -11.77 10.05
N SER A 138 -12.85 -11.75 11.18
CA SER A 138 -11.71 -10.87 11.41
C SER A 138 -10.49 -11.41 10.67
N ALA A 139 -9.82 -10.55 9.89
CA ALA A 139 -8.57 -10.89 9.21
C ALA A 139 -7.42 -11.16 10.18
N TYR A 140 -7.50 -10.59 11.39
CA TYR A 140 -6.51 -10.75 12.45
C TYR A 140 -7.16 -11.28 13.72
N PRO A 141 -6.45 -12.10 14.52
CA PRO A 141 -6.98 -12.53 15.81
C PRO A 141 -7.25 -11.33 16.73
N VAL A 142 -8.25 -11.43 17.58
CA VAL A 142 -8.68 -10.35 18.50
C VAL A 142 -7.50 -9.79 19.31
N ASN A 143 -6.57 -10.64 19.71
CA ASN A 143 -5.38 -10.24 20.47
C ASN A 143 -4.49 -9.24 19.72
N ALA A 144 -4.41 -9.30 18.39
CA ALA A 144 -3.64 -8.35 17.59
C ALA A 144 -4.25 -6.94 17.63
N TRP A 145 -5.58 -6.84 17.68
CA TRP A 145 -6.28 -5.57 17.83
C TRP A 145 -6.12 -4.98 19.24
N LEU A 146 -6.13 -5.81 20.26
CA LEU A 146 -5.91 -5.40 21.64
C LEU A 146 -4.50 -4.84 21.84
N GLU A 147 -3.49 -5.48 21.24
CA GLU A 147 -2.10 -5.03 21.29
C GLU A 147 -1.92 -3.69 20.56
N TYR A 148 -2.58 -3.53 19.41
CA TYR A 148 -2.57 -2.27 18.66
C TYR A 148 -3.24 -1.14 19.42
N GLN A 149 -4.42 -1.36 20.00
CA GLN A 149 -5.11 -0.35 20.80
C GLN A 149 -4.32 0.04 22.04
N TYR A 150 -3.72 -0.94 22.70
CA TYR A 150 -2.84 -0.69 23.85
C TYR A 150 -1.64 0.16 23.46
N SER A 151 -0.93 -0.20 22.41
CA SER A 151 0.24 0.57 21.94
C SER A 151 -0.14 1.99 21.52
N ARG A 152 -1.29 2.17 20.87
CA ARG A 152 -1.81 3.48 20.49
C ARG A 152 -2.16 4.33 21.72
N SER A 153 -2.83 3.78 22.71
CA SER A 153 -3.17 4.50 23.96
C SER A 153 -1.91 4.94 24.72
N VAL A 154 -0.87 4.11 24.76
CA VAL A 154 0.43 4.45 25.37
C VAL A 154 1.12 5.60 24.60
N ILE A 155 1.09 5.59 23.29
CA ILE A 155 1.67 6.66 22.47
C ILE A 155 0.91 7.98 22.64
N GLU A 156 -0.42 7.94 22.64
CA GLU A 156 -1.27 9.11 22.86
C GLU A 156 -1.07 9.69 24.27
N ALA A 157 -0.93 8.83 25.27
CA ALA A 157 -0.64 9.24 26.64
C ALA A 157 0.73 9.93 26.76
N ALA A 158 1.78 9.34 26.18
CA ALA A 158 3.11 9.92 26.18
C ALA A 158 3.17 11.27 25.42
N ALA A 159 2.38 11.40 24.34
CA ALA A 159 2.25 12.65 23.60
C ALA A 159 1.52 13.73 24.40
N SER A 160 0.50 13.36 25.17
CA SER A 160 -0.26 14.26 26.04
C SER A 160 0.60 14.75 27.22
N GLU A 161 1.39 13.87 27.83
CA GLU A 161 2.32 14.23 28.90
C GLU A 161 3.37 15.25 28.44
N LYS A 162 3.88 15.07 27.21
CA LYS A 162 4.82 16.00 26.58
C LYS A 162 4.24 17.40 26.35
N ASN A 163 2.92 17.50 26.21
CA ASN A 163 2.18 18.74 26.00
C ASN A 163 1.64 19.36 27.31
N GLY A 164 1.99 18.80 28.48
CA GLY A 164 1.64 19.33 29.80
C GLY A 164 0.20 19.09 30.26
N PHE A 165 -0.53 18.18 29.58
CA PHE A 165 -1.85 17.77 30.03
C PHE A 165 -1.74 16.57 31.00
N PRO A 166 -2.39 16.62 32.16
CA PRO A 166 -2.39 15.48 33.09
C PRO A 166 -3.17 14.32 32.46
N VAL A 167 -2.50 13.22 32.18
CA VAL A 167 -3.13 12.00 31.69
C VAL A 167 -3.70 11.24 32.87
N ASN A 168 -5.00 11.29 33.04
CA ASN A 168 -5.70 10.40 33.97
C ASN A 168 -5.92 9.04 33.23
N MET A 169 -4.89 8.18 33.32
CA MET A 169 -4.96 6.84 32.71
C MET A 169 -5.73 5.90 33.63
N SER A 170 -7.03 5.83 33.42
CA SER A 170 -7.82 4.66 33.78
C SER A 170 -7.67 3.65 32.65
N TYR A 171 -6.73 2.73 32.76
CA TYR A 171 -6.59 1.62 31.82
C TYR A 171 -7.79 0.70 32.00
N PRO A 172 -8.60 0.42 30.97
CA PRO A 172 -9.56 -0.67 31.05
C PRO A 172 -8.77 -1.96 31.26
N SER A 173 -9.19 -2.76 32.23
CA SER A 173 -8.61 -4.08 32.46
C SER A 173 -8.81 -4.94 31.20
N LEU A 174 -7.93 -5.90 30.94
CA LEU A 174 -8.08 -6.83 29.81
C LEU A 174 -9.47 -7.51 29.80
N THR A 175 -10.07 -7.70 30.97
CA THR A 175 -11.43 -8.20 31.15
C THR A 175 -12.51 -7.24 30.65
N GLU A 176 -12.38 -5.94 30.88
CA GLU A 176 -13.34 -4.93 30.39
C GLU A 176 -13.27 -4.77 28.86
N ILE A 177 -12.08 -4.91 28.28
CA ILE A 177 -11.89 -4.85 26.81
C ILE A 177 -12.47 -6.10 26.15
N THR A 178 -12.29 -7.29 26.73
CA THR A 178 -12.87 -8.53 26.22
C THR A 178 -14.39 -8.51 26.35
N ASP A 179 -14.97 -8.03 27.43
CA ASP A 179 -16.42 -7.92 27.61
C ASP A 179 -17.06 -6.92 26.66
N SER A 180 -16.42 -5.78 26.41
CA SER A 180 -16.92 -4.79 25.43
C SER A 180 -16.86 -5.30 23.98
N SER A 181 -15.84 -6.07 23.62
CA SER A 181 -15.71 -6.67 22.30
C SER A 181 -16.68 -7.83 22.06
N LEU A 182 -16.97 -8.62 23.10
CA LEU A 182 -17.94 -9.70 23.06
C LEU A 182 -19.38 -9.16 22.93
N ASN A 183 -19.73 -8.11 23.67
CA ASN A 183 -21.06 -7.50 23.64
C ASN A 183 -21.37 -6.75 22.34
N ASN A 184 -20.36 -6.33 21.58
CA ASN A 184 -20.51 -5.68 20.28
C ASN A 184 -20.40 -6.64 19.08
N SER A 185 -20.22 -7.94 19.30
CA SER A 185 -20.18 -8.94 18.23
C SER A 185 -21.57 -9.13 17.63
N PRO A 186 -21.75 -9.04 16.30
CA PRO A 186 -23.05 -9.22 15.65
C PRO A 186 -23.69 -10.59 15.88
N LYS A 187 -22.91 -11.62 16.17
CA LYS A 187 -23.40 -12.97 16.48
C LYS A 187 -24.14 -13.05 17.83
N ILE A 188 -23.66 -12.34 18.84
CA ILE A 188 -24.28 -12.36 20.19
C ILE A 188 -25.64 -11.65 20.15
N LYS A 189 -25.75 -10.56 19.37
CA LYS A 189 -27.03 -9.86 19.19
C LYS A 189 -28.07 -10.69 18.43
N ALA A 190 -27.65 -11.59 17.55
CA ALA A 190 -28.55 -12.51 16.83
C ALA A 190 -29.12 -13.60 17.75
N ASP A 191 -28.32 -14.12 18.68
CA ASP A 191 -28.76 -15.15 19.63
C ASP A 191 -29.70 -14.58 20.70
N GLU A 192 -29.51 -13.35 21.17
CA GLU A 192 -30.47 -12.65 22.05
C GLU A 192 -31.80 -12.38 21.34
N ALA A 193 -31.77 -11.95 20.07
CA ALA A 193 -32.98 -11.71 19.29
C ALA A 193 -33.77 -13.00 18.96
N LEU A 194 -33.11 -14.15 18.94
CA LEU A 194 -33.77 -15.46 18.75
C LEU A 194 -34.28 -16.05 20.08
N GLY A 195 -33.72 -15.66 21.22
CA GLY A 195 -34.14 -16.10 22.56
C GLY A 195 -35.42 -15.44 23.05
N GLU A 196 -35.72 -14.21 22.68
CA GLU A 196 -36.94 -13.49 23.13
C GLU A 196 -38.20 -13.90 22.38
N ASN A 197 -38.14 -14.53 21.21
CA ASN A 197 -39.28 -14.96 20.44
C ASN A 197 -39.74 -16.42 20.73
N GLY A 198 -39.18 -17.06 21.74
CA GLY A 198 -39.39 -18.49 22.04
C GLY A 198 -40.40 -18.81 23.16
N ILE A 199 -41.03 -17.83 23.84
CA ILE A 199 -41.97 -18.10 24.95
C ILE A 199 -43.27 -17.38 24.70
N GLU A 200 -44.05 -17.89 23.76
CA GLU A 200 -45.48 -17.77 23.75
C GLU A 200 -46.07 -18.98 23.00
N LYS A 201 -46.28 -20.09 23.70
CA LYS A 201 -47.22 -21.13 23.32
C LYS A 201 -48.03 -21.56 24.55
N ASN A 202 -49.26 -21.17 24.51
CA ASN A 202 -50.37 -21.89 25.15
C ASN A 202 -50.49 -23.29 24.56
#